data_12eb16677d361610d38496bd30397877
#
_entry.id   12eb16677d361610d38496bd30397877
#
_cell.length_a   1.000
_cell.length_b   1.000
_cell.length_c   1.000
_cell.angle_alpha   90.00
_cell.angle_beta   90.00
_cell.angle_gamma   90.00
#
_symmetry.space_group_name_H-M   'P 1'
#
loop_
_entity.id
_entity.type
_entity.pdbx_description
1 polymer ?
#
loop_
_entity_poly.entity_id
_entity_poly.type
_entity_poly.pdbx_seq_one_letter_code
_entity_poly.pdbx_strand_id
1 'polypeptide(L)'
;MDFFSDNFFQSSIRITDGRQYDKSGNEQLAIALSSWVLKEQGVLRVSSVRHFKTDTMENKSYTIMDDIEYWIMIEKFNNGQWIPFDADDIQLEFVRIDPFIRTTLTKENNEYVARFRIPDVYGVYKFIVNYKRIGYTNLYSSTQISVHPLQHTQYERFIISAYPYYFSAFSMMFGVFLFSFVFLYFRESTTTKTKSD
;
A
#
# COMPACT_ATOMS: atom_id res chain seq x y z
N MET A 1 -27.72 -31.60 28.03
CA MET A 1 -27.00 -30.33 27.84
C MET A 1 -26.54 -29.80 29.19
N ASP A 2 -25.47 -30.40 29.73
CA ASP A 2 -25.06 -30.09 31.10
C ASP A 2 -24.00 -28.98 31.21
N PHE A 3 -23.59 -28.40 30.05
CA PHE A 3 -22.53 -27.39 30.01
C PHE A 3 -22.85 -26.07 30.74
N PHE A 4 -24.15 -25.77 30.92
CA PHE A 4 -24.65 -24.62 31.67
C PHE A 4 -25.40 -25.02 32.96
N SER A 5 -25.10 -26.19 33.51
CA SER A 5 -25.69 -26.62 34.75
C SER A 5 -24.87 -26.23 35.98
N ASP A 6 -25.52 -25.97 37.10
CA ASP A 6 -24.86 -25.66 38.37
C ASP A 6 -23.89 -26.76 38.79
N ASN A 7 -24.25 -28.02 38.52
CA ASN A 7 -23.37 -29.15 38.80
C ASN A 7 -22.08 -29.14 38.04
N PHE A 8 -22.11 -28.65 36.78
CA PHE A 8 -20.90 -28.48 35.94
C PHE A 8 -20.04 -27.34 36.44
N PHE A 9 -20.65 -26.24 36.89
CA PHE A 9 -19.94 -25.09 37.42
C PHE A 9 -19.30 -25.31 38.77
N GLN A 10 -19.95 -26.14 39.62
CA GLN A 10 -19.48 -26.43 40.97
C GLN A 10 -18.66 -27.73 41.09
N SER A 11 -18.40 -28.39 39.95
CA SER A 11 -17.63 -29.63 39.93
C SER A 11 -16.22 -29.44 40.48
N SER A 12 -15.76 -30.32 41.36
CA SER A 12 -14.37 -30.35 41.83
C SER A 12 -13.48 -31.10 40.86
N ILE A 13 -12.23 -30.64 40.71
CA ILE A 13 -11.25 -31.28 39.85
C ILE A 13 -10.14 -31.90 40.70
N ARG A 14 -9.82 -33.18 40.41
CA ARG A 14 -8.60 -33.84 40.89
C ARG A 14 -7.64 -34.02 39.72
N ILE A 15 -6.46 -33.50 39.90
CA ILE A 15 -5.37 -33.67 38.93
C ILE A 15 -4.62 -34.97 39.31
N THR A 16 -4.01 -35.61 38.32
CA THR A 16 -3.16 -36.81 38.47
C THR A 16 -2.02 -36.63 39.49
N ASP A 17 -1.63 -35.41 39.76
CA ASP A 17 -0.59 -34.99 40.71
C ASP A 17 -1.08 -34.97 42.19
N GLY A 18 -2.32 -35.39 42.45
CA GLY A 18 -2.92 -35.40 43.79
C GLY A 18 -3.45 -34.05 44.30
N ARG A 19 -3.33 -32.99 43.51
CA ARG A 19 -3.92 -31.69 43.84
C ARG A 19 -5.42 -31.72 43.59
N GLN A 20 -6.19 -31.26 44.56
CA GLN A 20 -7.65 -31.12 44.45
C GLN A 20 -8.02 -29.65 44.49
N TYR A 21 -8.86 -29.24 43.54
CA TYR A 21 -9.45 -27.90 43.49
C TYR A 21 -10.95 -28.05 43.78
N ASP A 22 -11.46 -27.29 44.73
CA ASP A 22 -12.84 -27.35 45.16
C ASP A 22 -13.82 -26.86 44.09
N LYS A 23 -13.40 -25.90 43.26
CA LYS A 23 -14.18 -25.35 42.15
C LYS A 23 -13.39 -25.41 40.86
N SER A 24 -14.01 -25.91 39.79
CA SER A 24 -13.47 -25.93 38.45
C SER A 24 -13.51 -24.52 37.80
N GLY A 25 -12.70 -24.28 36.76
CA GLY A 25 -12.78 -23.10 35.92
C GLY A 25 -13.92 -23.14 34.87
N ASN A 26 -14.84 -24.08 34.97
CA ASN A 26 -15.89 -24.32 33.97
C ASN A 26 -16.85 -23.13 33.82
N GLU A 27 -17.20 -22.48 34.91
CA GLU A 27 -18.03 -21.28 34.90
C GLU A 27 -17.35 -20.12 34.14
N GLN A 28 -16.07 -19.87 34.42
CA GLN A 28 -15.30 -18.83 33.72
C GLN A 28 -15.18 -19.12 32.23
N LEU A 29 -14.95 -20.41 31.87
CA LEU A 29 -14.91 -20.84 30.48
C LEU A 29 -16.26 -20.63 29.78
N ALA A 30 -17.36 -21.03 30.44
CA ALA A 30 -18.71 -20.89 29.91
C ALA A 30 -19.05 -19.40 29.67
N ILE A 31 -18.76 -18.55 30.67
CA ILE A 31 -18.97 -17.09 30.54
C ILE A 31 -18.14 -16.53 29.40
N ALA A 32 -16.84 -16.85 29.32
CA ALA A 32 -15.95 -16.34 28.28
C ALA A 32 -16.41 -16.78 26.88
N LEU A 33 -16.81 -18.04 26.71
CA LEU A 33 -17.35 -18.52 25.43
C LEU A 33 -18.69 -17.87 25.09
N SER A 34 -19.57 -17.68 26.05
CA SER A 34 -20.87 -17.02 25.82
C SER A 34 -20.69 -15.57 25.43
N SER A 35 -19.84 -14.81 26.12
CA SER A 35 -19.52 -13.42 25.79
C SER A 35 -18.86 -13.29 24.41
N TRP A 36 -18.03 -14.24 24.03
CA TRP A 36 -17.42 -14.25 22.68
C TRP A 36 -18.47 -14.55 21.60
N VAL A 37 -19.33 -15.54 21.79
CA VAL A 37 -20.40 -15.92 20.84
C VAL A 37 -21.42 -14.79 20.70
N LEU A 38 -21.79 -14.13 21.79
CA LEU A 38 -22.73 -13.01 21.82
C LEU A 38 -22.09 -11.70 21.33
N LYS A 39 -20.82 -11.73 20.97
CA LYS A 39 -20.06 -10.55 20.51
C LYS A 39 -19.99 -9.42 21.54
N GLU A 40 -19.90 -9.76 22.81
CA GLU A 40 -19.66 -8.79 23.89
C GLU A 40 -18.19 -8.47 24.07
N GLN A 41 -17.31 -9.35 23.60
CA GLN A 41 -15.86 -9.20 23.65
C GLN A 41 -15.21 -9.50 22.29
N GLY A 42 -14.07 -8.87 22.02
CA GLY A 42 -13.29 -9.12 20.82
C GLY A 42 -13.90 -8.60 19.52
N VAL A 43 -14.93 -7.76 19.60
CA VAL A 43 -15.51 -7.14 18.40
C VAL A 43 -14.64 -5.98 17.95
N LEU A 44 -14.26 -5.99 16.67
CA LEU A 44 -13.53 -4.89 16.03
C LEU A 44 -14.47 -4.14 15.09
N ARG A 45 -14.30 -2.82 15.02
CA ARG A 45 -14.95 -1.97 14.03
C ARG A 45 -13.97 -0.93 13.47
N VAL A 46 -14.24 -0.49 12.26
CA VAL A 46 -13.60 0.70 11.69
C VAL A 46 -14.45 1.90 12.05
N SER A 47 -13.87 2.88 12.73
CA SER A 47 -14.54 4.11 13.12
C SER A 47 -14.43 5.18 12.03
N SER A 48 -13.25 5.36 11.47
CA SER A 48 -13.01 6.32 10.40
C SER A 48 -11.93 5.83 9.44
N VAL A 49 -12.07 6.21 8.17
CA VAL A 49 -11.05 6.01 7.14
C VAL A 49 -10.84 7.34 6.44
N ARG A 50 -9.58 7.74 6.32
CA ARG A 50 -9.17 8.96 5.63
C ARG A 50 -7.99 8.65 4.73
N HIS A 51 -7.92 9.28 3.59
CA HIS A 51 -6.80 9.20 2.67
C HIS A 51 -6.65 10.52 1.94
N PHE A 52 -5.43 10.95 1.73
CA PHE A 52 -5.12 12.20 1.04
C PHE A 52 -3.74 12.14 0.40
N LYS A 53 -3.51 13.07 -0.51
CA LYS A 53 -2.20 13.25 -1.11
C LYS A 53 -1.32 14.06 -0.15
N THR A 54 -0.10 13.61 0.09
CA THR A 54 0.83 14.22 1.04
C THR A 54 1.08 15.70 0.77
N ASP A 55 1.14 16.11 -0.50
CA ASP A 55 1.48 17.49 -0.88
C ASP A 55 0.33 18.49 -0.67
N THR A 56 -0.92 18.08 -0.90
CA THR A 56 -2.06 19.02 -0.98
C THR A 56 -3.12 18.79 0.07
N MET A 57 -3.05 17.67 0.80
CA MET A 57 -4.10 17.19 1.72
C MET A 57 -5.50 17.10 1.09
N GLU A 58 -5.56 17.04 -0.24
CA GLU A 58 -6.80 16.87 -0.98
C GLU A 58 -7.00 15.41 -1.37
N ASN A 59 -8.26 14.95 -1.32
CA ASN A 59 -8.64 13.58 -1.66
C ASN A 59 -9.41 13.44 -2.98
N LYS A 60 -9.44 14.50 -3.81
CA LYS A 60 -10.32 14.55 -4.99
C LYS A 60 -9.87 13.76 -6.19
N SER A 61 -8.57 13.72 -6.48
CA SER A 61 -8.03 12.98 -7.60
C SER A 61 -6.59 12.58 -7.37
N TYR A 62 -6.28 11.33 -7.62
CA TYR A 62 -4.94 10.79 -7.53
C TYR A 62 -4.36 10.62 -8.92
N THR A 63 -3.08 10.93 -9.06
CA THR A 63 -2.30 10.72 -10.27
C THR A 63 -1.28 9.60 -10.02
N ILE A 64 -0.87 8.92 -11.07
CA ILE A 64 0.23 7.95 -10.97
C ILE A 64 1.46 8.60 -10.32
N MET A 65 2.20 7.83 -9.51
CA MET A 65 3.41 8.27 -8.82
C MET A 65 3.21 9.33 -7.72
N ASP A 66 1.95 9.63 -7.32
CA ASP A 66 1.67 10.49 -6.17
C ASP A 66 2.02 9.80 -4.85
N ASP A 67 2.51 10.57 -3.90
CA ASP A 67 2.71 10.13 -2.53
C ASP A 67 1.43 10.33 -1.73
N ILE A 68 0.93 9.24 -1.12
CA ILE A 68 -0.34 9.21 -0.40
C ILE A 68 -0.16 8.77 1.04
N GLU A 69 -1.04 9.28 1.88
CA GLU A 69 -1.23 8.86 3.25
C GLU A 69 -2.61 8.25 3.42
N TYR A 70 -2.65 7.08 4.02
CA TYR A 70 -3.86 6.38 4.39
C TYR A 70 -3.96 6.27 5.90
N TRP A 71 -5.08 6.67 6.46
CA TRP A 71 -5.37 6.69 7.88
C TRP A 71 -6.62 5.88 8.18
N ILE A 72 -6.55 5.01 9.17
CA ILE A 72 -7.68 4.20 9.62
C ILE A 72 -7.71 4.14 11.14
N MET A 73 -8.88 4.40 11.72
CA MET A 73 -9.13 4.26 13.13
C MET A 73 -9.89 2.95 13.40
N ILE A 74 -9.28 2.08 14.17
CA ILE A 74 -9.83 0.78 14.53
C ILE A 74 -10.11 0.78 16.03
N GLU A 75 -11.31 0.36 16.40
CA GLU A 75 -11.75 0.28 17.77
C GLU A 75 -12.15 -1.15 18.12
N LYS A 76 -11.90 -1.52 19.37
CA LYS A 76 -12.29 -2.78 19.98
C LYS A 76 -13.38 -2.55 21.00
N PHE A 77 -14.41 -3.37 20.96
CA PHE A 77 -15.45 -3.38 22.01
C PHE A 77 -14.97 -4.14 23.24
N ASN A 78 -15.02 -3.50 24.39
CA ASN A 78 -14.65 -4.11 25.65
C ASN A 78 -15.52 -3.54 26.79
N ASN A 79 -16.17 -4.41 27.54
CA ASN A 79 -17.00 -4.05 28.72
C ASN A 79 -17.98 -2.88 28.45
N GLY A 80 -18.68 -2.92 27.33
CA GLY A 80 -19.68 -1.90 26.98
C GLY A 80 -19.14 -0.60 26.38
N GLN A 81 -17.81 -0.47 26.21
CA GLN A 81 -17.17 0.72 25.66
C GLN A 81 -16.27 0.39 24.46
N TRP A 82 -16.18 1.32 23.54
CA TRP A 82 -15.26 1.25 22.43
C TRP A 82 -13.94 1.89 22.82
N ILE A 83 -12.87 1.12 22.74
CA ILE A 83 -11.50 1.56 23.03
C ILE A 83 -10.64 1.43 21.79
N PRO A 84 -9.62 2.28 21.61
CA PRO A 84 -8.67 2.14 20.50
C PRO A 84 -8.03 0.75 20.52
N PHE A 85 -8.05 0.09 19.38
CA PHE A 85 -7.41 -1.22 19.21
C PHE A 85 -5.89 -1.06 19.12
N ASP A 86 -5.16 -2.02 19.65
CA ASP A 86 -3.68 -2.04 19.63
C ASP A 86 -3.19 -3.36 19.05
N ALA A 87 -2.50 -3.30 17.90
CA ALA A 87 -1.88 -4.43 17.26
C ALA A 87 -0.80 -3.96 16.27
N ASP A 88 0.29 -4.72 16.17
CA ASP A 88 1.43 -4.36 15.31
C ASP A 88 1.41 -5.07 13.94
N ASP A 89 0.42 -5.92 13.72
CA ASP A 89 0.36 -6.82 12.56
C ASP A 89 -0.75 -6.49 11.56
N ILE A 90 -1.32 -5.29 11.62
CA ILE A 90 -2.36 -4.85 10.71
C ILE A 90 -1.73 -4.45 9.38
N GLN A 91 -2.21 -5.03 8.29
CA GLN A 91 -1.69 -4.79 6.95
C GLN A 91 -2.71 -4.06 6.08
N LEU A 92 -2.21 -3.13 5.30
CA LEU A 92 -2.93 -2.49 4.21
C LEU A 92 -2.49 -3.11 2.89
N GLU A 93 -3.45 -3.45 2.07
CA GLU A 93 -3.25 -3.85 0.68
C GLU A 93 -3.81 -2.79 -0.26
N PHE A 94 -3.00 -2.34 -1.20
CA PHE A 94 -3.41 -1.47 -2.28
C PHE A 94 -3.56 -2.32 -3.55
N VAL A 95 -4.80 -2.56 -3.94
CA VAL A 95 -5.18 -3.60 -4.90
C VAL A 95 -5.89 -2.98 -6.10
N ARG A 96 -5.54 -3.42 -7.30
CA ARG A 96 -6.29 -3.16 -8.53
C ARG A 96 -7.02 -4.44 -8.98
N ILE A 97 -6.35 -5.36 -9.60
CA ILE A 97 -6.75 -6.75 -9.86
C ILE A 97 -6.01 -7.62 -8.87
N ASP A 98 -4.69 -7.45 -8.84
CA ASP A 98 -3.79 -8.05 -7.87
C ASP A 98 -3.26 -6.99 -6.89
N PRO A 99 -2.77 -7.39 -5.71
CA PRO A 99 -2.14 -6.47 -4.77
C PRO A 99 -0.84 -5.92 -5.36
N PHE A 100 -0.78 -4.60 -5.56
CA PHE A 100 0.44 -3.91 -6.00
C PHE A 100 1.36 -3.58 -4.82
N ILE A 101 0.76 -3.14 -3.72
CA ILE A 101 1.49 -2.76 -2.51
C ILE A 101 0.82 -3.43 -1.32
N ARG A 102 1.64 -4.02 -0.46
CA ARG A 102 1.24 -4.52 0.85
C ARG A 102 2.21 -3.94 1.87
N THR A 103 1.68 -3.22 2.84
CA THR A 103 2.46 -2.59 3.90
C THR A 103 1.80 -2.77 5.26
N THR A 104 2.63 -2.89 6.30
CA THR A 104 2.13 -2.91 7.68
C THR A 104 1.84 -1.47 8.11
N LEU A 105 0.70 -1.29 8.75
CA LEU A 105 0.29 0.01 9.28
C LEU A 105 1.09 0.32 10.55
N THR A 106 1.55 1.56 10.67
CA THR A 106 2.17 2.10 11.88
C THR A 106 1.15 2.84 12.72
N LYS A 107 1.23 2.69 14.03
CA LYS A 107 0.31 3.38 14.94
C LYS A 107 0.83 4.78 15.25
N GLU A 108 0.03 5.79 14.98
CA GLU A 108 0.25 7.19 15.34
C GLU A 108 -1.00 7.75 16.03
N ASN A 109 -0.90 8.26 17.26
CA ASN A 109 -1.98 8.91 17.99
C ASN A 109 -3.33 8.17 18.00
N ASN A 110 -3.34 6.86 18.27
CA ASN A 110 -4.52 5.98 18.24
C ASN A 110 -5.12 5.69 16.85
N GLU A 111 -4.52 6.16 15.78
CA GLU A 111 -4.86 5.83 14.40
C GLU A 111 -3.73 5.01 13.77
N TYR A 112 -4.07 4.25 12.76
CA TYR A 112 -3.10 3.49 11.97
C TYR A 112 -2.84 4.20 10.66
N VAL A 113 -1.58 4.32 10.29
CA VAL A 113 -1.11 5.11 9.14
C VAL A 113 -0.26 4.25 8.22
N ALA A 114 -0.47 4.42 6.92
CA ALA A 114 0.45 3.96 5.89
C ALA A 114 0.78 5.10 4.94
N ARG A 115 2.07 5.25 4.63
CA ARG A 115 2.59 6.20 3.65
C ARG A 115 3.28 5.43 2.55
N PHE A 116 2.86 5.65 1.32
CA PHE A 116 3.46 4.99 0.16
C PHE A 116 3.19 5.76 -1.12
N ARG A 117 3.94 5.42 -2.16
CA ARG A 117 3.82 6.00 -3.48
C ARG A 117 2.94 5.14 -4.37
N ILE A 118 2.01 5.76 -5.08
CA ILE A 118 1.15 5.09 -6.06
C ILE A 118 2.00 4.52 -7.20
N PRO A 119 1.73 3.27 -7.66
CA PRO A 119 2.41 2.70 -8.81
C PRO A 119 2.18 3.50 -10.09
N ASP A 120 3.09 3.34 -11.07
CA ASP A 120 2.98 3.94 -12.40
C ASP A 120 1.99 3.18 -13.30
N VAL A 121 0.82 2.88 -12.76
CA VAL A 121 -0.28 2.24 -13.49
C VAL A 121 -1.59 2.90 -13.10
N TYR A 122 -2.27 3.49 -14.06
CA TYR A 122 -3.56 4.13 -13.83
C TYR A 122 -4.71 3.11 -13.77
N GLY A 123 -5.81 3.51 -13.15
CA GLY A 123 -7.01 2.68 -13.03
C GLY A 123 -7.73 2.85 -11.69
N VAL A 124 -8.62 1.91 -11.41
CA VAL A 124 -9.39 1.90 -10.17
C VAL A 124 -8.70 0.99 -9.17
N TYR A 125 -8.37 1.53 -8.01
CA TYR A 125 -7.71 0.85 -6.91
C TYR A 125 -8.60 0.78 -5.69
N LYS A 126 -8.30 -0.17 -4.81
CA LYS A 126 -8.95 -0.32 -3.51
C LYS A 126 -7.89 -0.39 -2.42
N PHE A 127 -8.12 0.37 -1.36
CA PHE A 127 -7.45 0.16 -0.09
C PHE A 127 -8.21 -0.95 0.64
N ILE A 128 -7.54 -2.05 0.93
CA ILE A 128 -8.14 -3.18 1.64
C ILE A 128 -7.36 -3.38 2.95
N VAL A 129 -8.08 -3.35 4.05
CA VAL A 129 -7.59 -3.78 5.35
C VAL A 129 -8.41 -4.99 5.76
N ASN A 130 -7.77 -6.13 5.82
CA ASN A 130 -8.38 -7.39 6.22
C ASN A 130 -7.62 -7.97 7.41
N TYR A 131 -8.21 -7.85 8.58
CA TYR A 131 -7.61 -8.35 9.81
C TYR A 131 -8.41 -9.53 10.36
N LYS A 132 -7.79 -10.70 10.33
CA LYS A 132 -8.40 -11.95 10.79
C LYS A 132 -7.47 -12.63 11.78
N ARG A 133 -7.81 -12.57 13.06
CA ARG A 133 -7.05 -13.19 14.16
C ARG A 133 -7.98 -13.92 15.11
N ILE A 134 -7.44 -14.95 15.76
CA ILE A 134 -8.17 -15.71 16.78
C ILE A 134 -8.49 -14.79 17.95
N GLY A 135 -9.72 -14.85 18.46
CA GLY A 135 -10.20 -14.03 19.57
C GLY A 135 -10.81 -12.70 19.14
N TYR A 136 -10.78 -12.34 17.85
CA TYR A 136 -11.39 -11.13 17.31
C TYR A 136 -12.35 -11.45 16.17
N THR A 137 -13.31 -10.56 15.97
CA THR A 137 -14.15 -10.61 14.76
C THR A 137 -13.34 -10.22 13.54
N ASN A 138 -13.69 -10.78 12.38
CA ASN A 138 -13.04 -10.38 11.14
C ASN A 138 -13.32 -8.90 10.83
N LEU A 139 -12.25 -8.09 10.75
CA LEU A 139 -12.33 -6.69 10.36
C LEU A 139 -12.02 -6.59 8.86
N TYR A 140 -12.97 -6.12 8.09
CA TYR A 140 -12.81 -5.88 6.67
C TYR A 140 -13.21 -4.44 6.32
N SER A 141 -12.28 -3.71 5.75
CA SER A 141 -12.51 -2.36 5.24
C SER A 141 -12.04 -2.28 3.79
N SER A 142 -12.85 -1.72 2.92
CA SER A 142 -12.52 -1.52 1.51
C SER A 142 -12.94 -0.13 1.07
N THR A 143 -11.99 0.68 0.65
CA THR A 143 -12.23 2.02 0.10
C THR A 143 -11.69 2.09 -1.31
N GLN A 144 -12.52 2.50 -2.25
CA GLN A 144 -12.17 2.56 -3.68
C GLN A 144 -11.78 3.98 -4.08
N ILE A 145 -10.69 4.08 -4.87
CA ILE A 145 -10.21 5.33 -5.45
C ILE A 145 -9.92 5.17 -6.94
N SER A 146 -9.95 6.27 -7.67
CA SER A 146 -9.49 6.32 -9.06
C SER A 146 -8.14 7.01 -9.16
N VAL A 147 -7.23 6.39 -9.91
CA VAL A 147 -5.90 6.91 -10.21
C VAL A 147 -5.83 7.26 -11.69
N HIS A 148 -5.50 8.50 -12.00
CA HIS A 148 -5.42 9.04 -13.35
C HIS A 148 -3.99 9.01 -13.89
N PRO A 149 -3.80 8.92 -15.22
CA PRO A 149 -2.49 9.12 -15.83
C PRO A 149 -2.06 10.60 -15.73
N LEU A 150 -0.78 10.86 -15.94
CA LEU A 150 -0.24 12.21 -16.04
C LEU A 150 -0.90 12.97 -17.21
N GLN A 151 -1.19 14.23 -17.00
CA GLN A 151 -1.60 15.13 -18.07
C GLN A 151 -0.38 15.48 -18.95
N HIS A 152 -0.61 15.88 -20.19
CA HIS A 152 0.47 16.24 -21.12
C HIS A 152 1.44 17.31 -20.59
N THR A 153 0.95 18.21 -19.75
CA THR A 153 1.75 19.26 -19.11
C THR A 153 2.60 18.77 -17.94
N GLN A 154 2.31 17.59 -17.39
CA GLN A 154 2.99 17.01 -16.23
C GLN A 154 4.15 16.09 -16.62
N TYR A 155 4.22 15.67 -17.89
CA TYR A 155 5.36 14.90 -18.38
C TYR A 155 6.62 15.77 -18.44
N GLU A 156 7.77 15.13 -18.21
CA GLU A 156 9.07 15.78 -18.37
C GLU A 156 9.24 16.28 -19.80
N ARG A 157 9.67 17.54 -19.92
CA ARG A 157 9.88 18.18 -21.24
C ARG A 157 10.96 17.49 -22.07
N PHE A 158 11.98 16.96 -21.41
CA PHE A 158 13.11 16.29 -22.05
C PHE A 158 13.26 14.87 -21.54
N ILE A 159 13.24 13.92 -22.45
CA ILE A 159 13.44 12.50 -22.17
C ILE A 159 14.95 12.23 -22.16
N ILE A 160 15.50 11.89 -20.99
CA ILE A 160 16.94 11.64 -20.82
C ILE A 160 17.43 10.49 -21.71
N SER A 161 16.64 9.43 -21.87
CA SER A 161 16.97 8.31 -22.74
C SER A 161 17.07 8.65 -24.24
N ALA A 162 16.53 9.79 -24.66
CA ALA A 162 16.61 10.27 -26.04
C ALA A 162 17.85 11.13 -26.34
N TYR A 163 18.64 11.52 -25.34
CA TYR A 163 19.83 12.35 -25.54
C TYR A 163 20.86 11.78 -26.55
N PRO A 164 21.17 10.48 -26.58
CA PRO A 164 22.06 9.91 -27.58
C PRO A 164 21.57 10.14 -29.01
N TYR A 165 20.26 10.09 -29.24
CA TYR A 165 19.63 10.32 -30.52
C TYR A 165 19.73 11.82 -30.91
N TYR A 166 19.49 12.73 -29.98
CA TYR A 166 19.66 14.16 -30.21
C TYR A 166 21.11 14.50 -30.56
N PHE A 167 22.07 13.92 -29.80
CA PHE A 167 23.49 14.13 -30.06
C PHE A 167 23.88 13.65 -31.47
N SER A 168 23.42 12.47 -31.88
CA SER A 168 23.70 11.93 -33.22
C SER A 168 23.11 12.79 -34.32
N ALA A 169 21.88 13.28 -34.17
CA ALA A 169 21.24 14.18 -35.14
C ALA A 169 22.01 15.51 -35.29
N PHE A 170 22.38 16.13 -34.17
CA PHE A 170 23.15 17.37 -34.20
C PHE A 170 24.57 17.19 -34.76
N SER A 171 25.25 16.09 -34.43
CA SER A 171 26.57 15.79 -34.95
C SER A 171 26.56 15.55 -36.47
N MET A 172 25.53 14.85 -36.98
CA MET A 172 25.35 14.65 -38.42
C MET A 172 25.10 15.99 -39.12
N MET A 173 24.22 16.83 -38.57
CA MET A 173 23.92 18.15 -39.11
C MET A 173 25.16 19.02 -39.16
N PHE A 174 26.00 19.03 -38.13
CA PHE A 174 27.27 19.73 -38.08
C PHE A 174 28.27 19.13 -39.07
N GLY A 175 28.33 17.81 -39.21
CA GLY A 175 29.18 17.15 -40.21
C GLY A 175 28.84 17.55 -41.66
N VAL A 176 27.54 17.56 -42.00
CA VAL A 176 27.07 18.03 -43.32
C VAL A 176 27.40 19.49 -43.54
N PHE A 177 27.28 20.34 -42.53
CA PHE A 177 27.67 21.74 -42.62
C PHE A 177 29.16 21.91 -42.91
N LEU A 178 30.05 21.24 -42.17
CA LEU A 178 31.50 21.27 -42.45
C LEU A 178 31.83 20.70 -43.82
N PHE A 179 31.19 19.58 -44.19
CA PHE A 179 31.40 19.01 -45.52
C PHE A 179 31.03 19.98 -46.65
N SER A 180 29.97 20.76 -46.47
CA SER A 180 29.56 21.77 -47.46
C SER A 180 30.64 22.82 -47.68
N PHE A 181 31.35 23.25 -46.64
CA PHE A 181 32.49 24.16 -46.80
C PHE A 181 33.63 23.51 -47.56
N VAL A 182 34.02 22.29 -47.19
CA VAL A 182 35.10 21.58 -47.90
C VAL A 182 34.73 21.39 -49.37
N PHE A 183 33.49 21.00 -49.67
CA PHE A 183 33.02 20.80 -51.04
C PHE A 183 33.03 22.09 -51.86
N LEU A 184 32.62 23.22 -51.30
CA LEU A 184 32.59 24.53 -52.00
C LEU A 184 33.99 25.12 -52.25
N TYR A 185 34.95 24.88 -51.37
CA TYR A 185 36.29 25.40 -51.44
C TYR A 185 37.32 24.40 -52.00
N PHE A 186 36.89 23.18 -52.33
CA PHE A 186 37.77 22.18 -52.91
C PHE A 186 38.13 22.56 -54.36
N ARG A 187 39.39 22.89 -54.55
CA ARG A 187 39.98 23.15 -55.92
C ARG A 187 40.77 21.93 -56.27
N GLU A 188 40.39 21.24 -57.36
CA GLU A 188 41.27 20.26 -58.00
C GLU A 188 42.51 20.97 -58.56
N SER A 189 43.68 20.56 -58.10
CA SER A 189 44.94 20.96 -58.77
C SER A 189 45.03 20.21 -60.10
N THR A 190 44.75 20.87 -61.17
CA THR A 190 45.02 20.38 -62.55
C THR A 190 46.50 20.17 -62.70
N THR A 191 46.98 18.95 -62.46
CA THR A 191 48.35 18.57 -62.84
C THR A 191 48.36 18.41 -64.32
N THR A 192 48.84 19.50 -65.05
CA THR A 192 49.17 19.47 -66.48
C THR A 192 50.29 18.44 -66.62
N LYS A 193 50.02 17.25 -67.11
CA LYS A 193 51.03 16.33 -67.60
C LYS A 193 51.57 16.93 -68.85
N THR A 194 52.75 17.56 -68.76
CA THR A 194 53.60 17.95 -69.94
C THR A 194 54.03 16.65 -70.63
N LYS A 195 53.50 16.44 -71.82
CA LYS A 195 53.92 15.35 -72.71
C LYS A 195 55.24 15.76 -73.24
N SER A 196 56.34 15.12 -72.83
CA SER A 196 57.63 15.26 -73.50
C SER A 196 57.61 14.34 -74.69
N ASP A 197 57.75 14.94 -75.85
CA ASP A 197 58.12 14.25 -77.11
C ASP A 197 59.56 13.78 -77.06
#